data_408c881786efde99e3ae7067caf9a21e
#
_entry.id   408c881786efde99e3ae7067caf9a21e
#
_cell.length_a   1.000
_cell.length_b   1.000
_cell.length_c   1.000
_cell.angle_alpha   90.00
_cell.angle_beta   90.00
_cell.angle_gamma   90.00
#
_symmetry.space_group_name_H-M   'P 1'
#
loop_
_entity.id
_entity.type
_entity.pdbx_description
1 polymer ?
#
loop_
_entity_poly.entity_id
_entity_poly.type
_entity_poly.pdbx_seq_one_letter_code
_entity_poly.pdbx_strand_id
1 'polypeptide(L)'
;HVHDDLLRAMRRPDRRKDIEKLIASLRSAMPDVAIRTTFIVGLPGETEAHYQELRDFVETKRLDHVGVFVYSPEEGTAAAGFTDQIPEEVKADRYDDLMAVQAAISQEINQAAEGNTYEAIVEAHDADDPSLAHGRTGREAPDIDGTVYIENAAGIAVGEFVNIRILQGF
;
A
#
# COMPACT_ATOMS: atom_id res chain seq x y z
N HIS A 1 -11.56 2.87 -4.90
CA HIS A 1 -12.34 1.70 -5.30
C HIS A 1 -12.00 1.28 -6.73
N VAL A 2 -12.41 0.08 -7.16
CA VAL A 2 -12.15 -0.43 -8.53
C VAL A 2 -13.43 -0.68 -9.35
N HIS A 3 -14.59 -0.75 -8.71
CA HIS A 3 -15.85 -0.96 -9.40
C HIS A 3 -16.28 0.31 -10.16
N ASP A 4 -16.64 0.16 -11.45
CA ASP A 4 -16.91 1.28 -12.35
C ASP A 4 -18.04 2.21 -11.89
N ASP A 5 -19.09 1.67 -11.25
CA ASP A 5 -20.20 2.49 -10.76
C ASP A 5 -19.79 3.34 -9.56
N LEU A 6 -18.98 2.80 -8.65
CA LEU A 6 -18.45 3.56 -7.52
C LEU A 6 -17.41 4.59 -7.96
N LEU A 7 -16.52 4.23 -8.91
CA LEU A 7 -15.60 5.20 -9.51
C LEU A 7 -16.36 6.38 -10.13
N ARG A 8 -17.46 6.10 -10.82
CA ARG A 8 -18.34 7.14 -11.39
C ARG A 8 -19.01 7.99 -10.30
N ALA A 9 -19.52 7.36 -9.24
CA ALA A 9 -20.11 8.07 -8.09
C ALA A 9 -19.07 8.99 -7.40
N MET A 10 -17.81 8.56 -7.34
CA MET A 10 -16.67 9.34 -6.86
C MET A 10 -16.19 10.41 -7.85
N ARG A 11 -16.84 10.55 -9.01
CA ARG A 11 -16.43 11.42 -10.13
C ARG A 11 -15.01 11.14 -10.65
N ARG A 12 -14.58 9.89 -10.60
CA ARG A 12 -13.34 9.44 -11.21
C ARG A 12 -13.56 9.12 -12.67
N PRO A 13 -12.70 9.60 -13.58
CA PRO A 13 -12.81 9.31 -15.02
C PRO A 13 -12.35 7.89 -15.36
N ASP A 14 -11.47 7.32 -14.53
CA ASP A 14 -10.87 6.01 -14.75
C ASP A 14 -11.90 4.88 -14.58
N ARG A 15 -11.67 3.79 -15.28
CA ARG A 15 -12.41 2.53 -15.13
C ARG A 15 -11.47 1.44 -14.67
N ARG A 16 -12.02 0.37 -14.11
CA ARG A 16 -11.25 -0.80 -13.69
C ARG A 16 -10.25 -1.28 -14.73
N LYS A 17 -10.70 -1.42 -15.98
CA LYS A 17 -9.83 -1.85 -17.09
C LYS A 17 -8.63 -0.93 -17.34
N ASP A 18 -8.81 0.38 -17.11
CA ASP A 18 -7.74 1.38 -17.32
C ASP A 18 -6.71 1.28 -16.20
N ILE A 19 -7.16 1.09 -14.97
CA ILE A 19 -6.32 0.83 -13.78
C ILE A 19 -5.51 -0.46 -13.98
N GLU A 20 -6.16 -1.55 -14.38
CA GLU A 20 -5.49 -2.84 -14.65
C GLU A 20 -4.44 -2.74 -15.75
N LYS A 21 -4.77 -2.03 -16.85
CA LYS A 21 -3.85 -1.78 -17.95
C LYS A 21 -2.64 -0.94 -17.50
N LEU A 22 -2.88 0.08 -16.68
CA LEU A 22 -1.80 0.91 -16.13
C LEU A 22 -0.83 0.06 -15.28
N ILE A 23 -1.35 -0.73 -14.34
CA ILE A 23 -0.54 -1.63 -13.49
C ILE A 23 0.28 -2.59 -14.35
N ALA A 24 -0.35 -3.22 -15.33
CA ALA A 24 0.34 -4.16 -16.25
C ALA A 24 1.44 -3.46 -17.05
N SER A 25 1.19 -2.23 -17.54
CA SER A 25 2.16 -1.44 -18.28
C SER A 25 3.35 -1.02 -17.42
N LEU A 26 3.11 -0.60 -16.17
CA LEU A 26 4.17 -0.23 -15.22
C LEU A 26 5.06 -1.44 -14.92
N ARG A 27 4.50 -2.58 -14.59
CA ARG A 27 5.27 -3.80 -14.31
C ARG A 27 6.02 -4.34 -15.53
N SER A 28 5.47 -4.14 -16.74
CA SER A 28 6.18 -4.52 -17.98
C SER A 28 7.36 -3.61 -18.28
N ALA A 29 7.23 -2.31 -18.02
CA ALA A 29 8.28 -1.33 -18.28
C ALA A 29 9.34 -1.29 -17.16
N MET A 30 8.94 -1.55 -15.93
CA MET A 30 9.76 -1.51 -14.73
C MET A 30 9.43 -2.72 -13.84
N PRO A 31 10.06 -3.89 -14.08
CA PRO A 31 9.71 -5.13 -13.35
C PRO A 31 9.79 -5.03 -11.83
N ASP A 32 10.71 -4.21 -11.32
CA ASP A 32 10.97 -4.03 -9.88
C ASP A 32 10.25 -2.82 -9.27
N VAL A 33 9.30 -2.20 -10.01
CA VAL A 33 8.59 -1.03 -9.51
C VAL A 33 7.70 -1.40 -8.32
N ALA A 34 7.86 -0.69 -7.21
CA ALA A 34 6.92 -0.73 -6.10
C ALA A 34 5.69 0.13 -6.44
N ILE A 35 4.51 -0.49 -6.41
CA ILE A 35 3.24 0.20 -6.72
C ILE A 35 2.49 0.44 -5.42
N ARG A 36 2.20 1.72 -5.18
CA ARG A 36 1.41 2.17 -4.05
C ARG A 36 0.05 2.69 -4.50
N THR A 37 -0.99 2.38 -3.74
CA THR A 37 -2.34 2.93 -3.93
C THR A 37 -3.07 3.09 -2.61
N THR A 38 -4.23 3.77 -2.70
CA THR A 38 -5.14 3.95 -1.57
C THR A 38 -6.56 3.69 -2.02
N PHE A 39 -7.30 2.95 -1.19
CA PHE A 39 -8.72 2.70 -1.40
C PHE A 39 -9.57 3.32 -0.30
N ILE A 40 -10.83 3.60 -0.62
CA ILE A 40 -11.86 3.98 0.34
C ILE A 40 -12.90 2.88 0.33
N VAL A 41 -13.28 2.37 1.50
CA VAL A 41 -14.34 1.39 1.71
C VAL A 41 -15.54 2.03 2.42
N GLY A 42 -16.71 1.44 2.27
CA GLY A 42 -17.92 1.93 2.91
C GLY A 42 -18.51 3.16 2.25
N LEU A 43 -18.23 3.38 0.97
CA LEU A 43 -18.88 4.44 0.19
C LEU A 43 -20.40 4.22 0.12
N PRO A 44 -21.23 5.28 0.16
CA PRO A 44 -22.67 5.14 -0.06
C PRO A 44 -22.97 4.35 -1.34
N GLY A 45 -23.86 3.36 -1.25
CA GLY A 45 -24.17 2.45 -2.34
C GLY A 45 -23.18 1.32 -2.59
N GLU A 46 -22.13 1.19 -1.80
CA GLU A 46 -21.19 0.08 -1.89
C GLU A 46 -21.84 -1.22 -1.40
N THR A 47 -22.20 -2.10 -2.34
CA THR A 47 -22.75 -3.42 -2.02
C THR A 47 -21.67 -4.39 -1.60
N GLU A 48 -22.06 -5.55 -1.04
CA GLU A 48 -21.12 -6.64 -0.76
C GLU A 48 -20.41 -7.12 -2.02
N ALA A 49 -21.10 -7.21 -3.15
CA ALA A 49 -20.50 -7.60 -4.43
C ALA A 49 -19.40 -6.58 -4.87
N HIS A 50 -19.63 -5.29 -4.67
CA HIS A 50 -18.64 -4.26 -4.96
C HIS A 50 -17.40 -4.40 -4.08
N TYR A 51 -17.60 -4.68 -2.79
CA TYR A 51 -16.51 -4.92 -1.85
C TYR A 51 -15.70 -6.16 -2.22
N GLN A 52 -16.35 -7.28 -2.53
CA GLN A 52 -15.67 -8.51 -2.96
C GLN A 52 -14.85 -8.28 -4.23
N GLU A 53 -15.33 -7.51 -5.20
CA GLU A 53 -14.52 -7.15 -6.38
C GLU A 53 -13.26 -6.34 -6.03
N LEU A 54 -13.34 -5.46 -5.03
CA LEU A 54 -12.16 -4.73 -4.54
C LEU A 54 -11.18 -5.67 -3.84
N ARG A 55 -11.68 -6.54 -2.99
CA ARG A 55 -10.90 -7.54 -2.27
C ARG A 55 -10.15 -8.48 -3.23
N ASP A 56 -10.88 -9.04 -4.21
CA ASP A 56 -10.30 -9.90 -5.25
C ASP A 56 -9.25 -9.15 -6.10
N PHE A 57 -9.47 -7.87 -6.34
CA PHE A 57 -8.51 -7.04 -7.05
C PHE A 57 -7.21 -6.89 -6.24
N VAL A 58 -7.26 -6.61 -4.95
CA VAL A 58 -6.08 -6.51 -4.09
C VAL A 58 -5.34 -7.84 -4.03
N GLU A 59 -6.03 -8.95 -3.80
CA GLU A 59 -5.45 -10.29 -3.78
C GLU A 59 -4.77 -10.66 -5.11
N THR A 60 -5.41 -10.33 -6.24
CA THR A 60 -4.91 -10.70 -7.58
C THR A 60 -3.78 -9.80 -8.03
N LYS A 61 -3.89 -8.48 -7.78
CA LYS A 61 -2.88 -7.53 -8.26
C LYS A 61 -1.64 -7.50 -7.39
N ARG A 62 -1.75 -7.90 -6.12
CA ARG A 62 -0.60 -8.00 -5.20
C ARG A 62 0.26 -6.75 -5.26
N LEU A 63 -0.35 -5.61 -4.91
CA LEU A 63 0.34 -4.33 -4.89
C LEU A 63 1.27 -4.27 -3.67
N ASP A 64 2.38 -3.58 -3.80
CA ASP A 64 3.40 -3.52 -2.75
C ASP A 64 2.87 -2.82 -1.50
N HIS A 65 2.17 -1.71 -1.69
CA HIS A 65 1.59 -0.93 -0.60
C HIS A 65 0.15 -0.52 -0.91
N VAL A 66 -0.77 -0.87 -0.02
CA VAL A 66 -2.17 -0.45 -0.09
C VAL A 66 -2.57 0.18 1.23
N GLY A 67 -2.96 1.45 1.17
CA GLY A 67 -3.66 2.12 2.27
C GLY A 67 -5.16 1.99 2.10
N VAL A 68 -5.89 1.82 3.19
CA VAL A 68 -7.35 1.80 3.20
C VAL A 68 -7.88 2.90 4.10
N PHE A 69 -8.88 3.63 3.64
CA PHE A 69 -9.63 4.58 4.46
C PHE A 69 -11.09 4.16 4.53
N VAL A 70 -11.68 4.38 5.69
CA VAL A 70 -13.13 4.28 5.88
C VAL A 70 -13.78 5.56 5.38
N TYR A 71 -14.84 5.45 4.58
CA TYR A 71 -15.60 6.61 4.15
C TYR A 71 -16.22 7.35 5.36
N SER A 72 -15.97 8.63 5.45
CA SER A 72 -16.60 9.56 6.39
C SER A 72 -17.44 10.58 5.62
N PRO A 73 -18.71 10.83 6.02
CA PRO A 73 -19.54 11.84 5.38
C PRO A 73 -19.06 13.26 5.75
N GLU A 74 -18.52 13.97 4.77
CA GLU A 74 -18.07 15.36 4.93
C GLU A 74 -19.17 16.32 4.51
N GLU A 75 -19.48 17.28 5.37
CA GLU A 75 -20.50 18.31 5.12
C GLU A 75 -20.21 19.05 3.80
N GLY A 76 -21.24 19.30 3.01
CA GLY A 76 -21.15 19.97 1.72
C GLY A 76 -20.73 19.07 0.56
N THR A 77 -20.44 17.79 0.78
CA THR A 77 -20.18 16.82 -0.29
C THR A 77 -21.46 16.17 -0.79
N ALA A 78 -21.50 15.81 -2.07
CA ALA A 78 -22.66 15.10 -2.65
C ALA A 78 -22.90 13.75 -1.96
N ALA A 79 -21.84 13.03 -1.60
CA ALA A 79 -21.90 11.70 -0.98
C ALA A 79 -22.51 11.74 0.43
N ALA A 80 -22.34 12.83 1.19
CA ALA A 80 -22.97 12.99 2.50
C ALA A 80 -24.52 13.04 2.41
N GLY A 81 -25.06 13.47 1.27
CA GLY A 81 -26.49 13.54 1.00
C GLY A 81 -27.10 12.26 0.43
N PHE A 82 -26.32 11.23 0.16
CA PHE A 82 -26.85 9.95 -0.36
C PHE A 82 -27.59 9.18 0.73
N THR A 83 -28.67 8.51 0.35
CA THR A 83 -29.57 7.80 1.30
C THR A 83 -29.08 6.40 1.66
N ASP A 84 -28.24 5.81 0.84
CA ASP A 84 -27.74 4.44 0.93
C ASP A 84 -26.39 4.37 1.68
N GLN A 85 -26.30 5.09 2.81
CA GLN A 85 -25.15 5.08 3.70
C GLN A 85 -24.90 3.68 4.26
N ILE A 86 -23.64 3.29 4.35
CA ILE A 86 -23.22 2.00 4.88
C ILE A 86 -23.09 2.11 6.42
N PRO A 87 -23.60 1.11 7.19
CA PRO A 87 -23.41 1.08 8.64
C PRO A 87 -21.93 1.08 9.04
N GLU A 88 -21.58 1.77 10.13
CA GLU A 88 -20.18 1.90 10.59
C GLU A 88 -19.53 0.54 10.89
N GLU A 89 -20.29 -0.40 11.45
CA GLU A 89 -19.84 -1.78 11.69
C GLU A 89 -19.38 -2.45 10.38
N VAL A 90 -20.17 -2.36 9.30
CA VAL A 90 -19.83 -2.94 7.99
C VAL A 90 -18.61 -2.26 7.38
N LYS A 91 -18.47 -0.95 7.58
CA LYS A 91 -17.28 -0.21 7.12
C LYS A 91 -16.01 -0.67 7.85
N ALA A 92 -16.11 -0.85 9.17
CA ALA A 92 -15.01 -1.33 10.01
C ALA A 92 -14.58 -2.75 9.59
N ASP A 93 -15.55 -3.66 9.42
CA ASP A 93 -15.28 -5.04 8.97
C ASP A 93 -14.56 -5.07 7.62
N ARG A 94 -15.01 -4.26 6.65
CA ARG A 94 -14.37 -4.16 5.33
C ARG A 94 -12.97 -3.58 5.39
N TYR A 95 -12.74 -2.60 6.25
CA TYR A 95 -11.42 -2.04 6.49
C TYR A 95 -10.47 -3.09 7.06
N ASP A 96 -10.88 -3.76 8.14
CA ASP A 96 -10.06 -4.75 8.84
C ASP A 96 -9.72 -5.95 7.93
N ASP A 97 -10.70 -6.48 7.19
CA ASP A 97 -10.47 -7.58 6.24
C ASP A 97 -9.52 -7.16 5.11
N LEU A 98 -9.71 -6.00 4.49
CA LEU A 98 -8.84 -5.56 3.39
C LEU A 98 -7.41 -5.25 3.85
N MET A 99 -7.25 -4.70 5.06
CA MET A 99 -5.93 -4.48 5.68
C MET A 99 -5.25 -5.81 6.04
N ALA A 100 -6.00 -6.82 6.50
CA ALA A 100 -5.46 -8.15 6.76
C ALA A 100 -4.98 -8.84 5.46
N VAL A 101 -5.75 -8.73 4.38
CA VAL A 101 -5.33 -9.22 3.04
C VAL A 101 -4.04 -8.54 2.60
N GLN A 102 -3.96 -7.22 2.72
CA GLN A 102 -2.73 -6.50 2.32
C GLN A 102 -1.54 -6.86 3.21
N ALA A 103 -1.73 -7.02 4.51
CA ALA A 103 -0.66 -7.41 5.42
C ALA A 103 -0.05 -8.76 5.03
N ALA A 104 -0.89 -9.74 4.67
CA ALA A 104 -0.42 -11.04 4.18
C ALA A 104 0.37 -10.91 2.86
N ILE A 105 -0.10 -10.09 1.92
CA ILE A 105 0.60 -9.82 0.65
C ILE A 105 1.95 -9.15 0.91
N SER A 106 1.99 -8.14 1.76
CA SER A 106 3.23 -7.44 2.12
C SER A 106 4.25 -8.37 2.75
N GLN A 107 3.82 -9.24 3.68
CA GLN A 107 4.67 -10.25 4.28
C GLN A 107 5.27 -11.20 3.23
N GLU A 108 4.47 -11.71 2.31
CA GLU A 108 4.96 -12.60 1.25
C GLU A 108 5.95 -11.89 0.30
N ILE A 109 5.69 -10.63 -0.04
CA ILE A 109 6.58 -9.80 -0.89
C ILE A 109 7.91 -9.58 -0.16
N ASN A 110 7.88 -9.24 1.13
CA ASN A 110 9.08 -9.00 1.92
C ASN A 110 9.89 -10.29 2.12
N GLN A 111 9.24 -11.43 2.39
CA GLN A 111 9.91 -12.72 2.45
C GLN A 111 10.55 -13.12 1.11
N ALA A 112 9.88 -12.83 -0.02
CA ALA A 112 10.45 -13.09 -1.35
C ALA A 112 11.68 -12.21 -1.67
N ALA A 113 11.86 -11.10 -0.95
CA ALA A 113 13.04 -10.25 -1.07
C ALA A 113 14.28 -10.82 -0.34
N GLU A 114 14.12 -11.79 0.55
CA GLU A 114 15.23 -12.39 1.31
C GLU A 114 16.32 -12.95 0.38
N GLY A 115 17.56 -12.67 0.73
CA GLY A 115 18.73 -13.05 -0.05
C GLY A 115 19.06 -12.12 -1.22
N ASN A 116 18.14 -11.25 -1.63
CA ASN A 116 18.38 -10.25 -2.69
C ASN A 116 19.15 -9.04 -2.15
N THR A 117 19.81 -8.34 -3.07
CA THR A 117 20.58 -7.11 -2.76
C THR A 117 19.85 -5.90 -3.31
N TYR A 118 19.71 -4.86 -2.47
CA TYR A 118 19.11 -3.59 -2.84
C TYR A 118 20.03 -2.44 -2.47
N GLU A 119 19.96 -1.35 -3.19
CA GLU A 119 20.52 -0.07 -2.77
C GLU A 119 19.58 0.57 -1.74
N ALA A 120 20.13 1.00 -0.60
CA ALA A 120 19.39 1.67 0.45
C ALA A 120 20.07 2.98 0.83
N ILE A 121 19.27 3.99 1.19
CA ILE A 121 19.77 5.22 1.82
C ILE A 121 19.71 5.07 3.33
N VAL A 122 20.78 5.44 4.02
CA VAL A 122 20.84 5.52 5.48
C VAL A 122 20.16 6.81 5.94
N GLU A 123 19.13 6.74 6.76
CA GLU A 123 18.35 7.89 7.22
C GLU A 123 18.64 8.26 8.68
N ALA A 124 18.97 7.28 9.52
CA ALA A 124 19.35 7.52 10.90
C ALA A 124 20.19 6.35 11.44
N HIS A 125 20.99 6.61 12.47
CA HIS A 125 21.59 5.57 13.30
C HIS A 125 20.74 5.30 14.52
N ASP A 126 20.81 4.06 15.03
CA ASP A 126 20.23 3.73 16.32
C ASP A 126 20.94 4.53 17.42
N ALA A 127 20.18 5.00 18.40
CA ALA A 127 20.71 5.86 19.47
C ALA A 127 21.59 5.10 20.46
N ASP A 128 21.31 3.81 20.65
CA ASP A 128 21.97 2.96 21.65
C ASP A 128 23.04 2.06 21.01
N ASP A 129 22.93 1.77 19.71
CA ASP A 129 23.88 0.93 18.97
C ASP A 129 24.31 1.58 17.65
N PRO A 130 25.51 2.24 17.60
CA PRO A 130 26.02 2.84 16.38
C PRO A 130 26.31 1.84 15.23
N SER A 131 26.30 0.55 15.48
CA SER A 131 26.44 -0.48 14.43
C SER A 131 25.13 -0.76 13.70
N LEU A 132 24.01 -0.26 14.21
CA LEU A 132 22.69 -0.33 13.60
C LEU A 132 22.31 1.01 12.97
N ALA A 133 21.67 0.95 11.84
CA ALA A 133 21.08 2.11 11.19
C ALA A 133 19.66 1.78 10.68
N HIS A 134 18.92 2.81 10.40
CA HIS A 134 17.61 2.78 9.79
C HIS A 134 17.71 3.43 8.41
N GLY A 135 17.00 2.87 7.46
CA GLY A 135 16.99 3.40 6.12
C GLY A 135 15.82 2.86 5.30
N ARG A 136 15.86 3.12 4.03
CA ARG A 136 14.87 2.64 3.06
C ARG A 136 15.54 2.31 1.73
N THR A 137 14.94 1.39 1.00
CA THR A 137 15.29 1.13 -0.39
C THR A 137 14.47 2.01 -1.34
N GLY A 138 14.56 1.78 -2.64
CA GLY A 138 13.67 2.41 -3.62
C GLY A 138 12.20 1.93 -3.56
N ARG A 139 11.88 0.98 -2.66
CA ARG A 139 10.53 0.40 -2.52
C ARG A 139 9.68 1.11 -1.47
N GLU A 140 10.30 1.75 -0.49
CA GLU A 140 9.63 2.40 0.62
C GLU A 140 9.55 3.92 0.40
N ALA A 141 8.37 4.51 0.62
CA ALA A 141 8.20 5.96 0.65
C ALA A 141 8.66 6.53 2.00
N PRO A 142 9.35 7.70 2.00
CA PRO A 142 9.80 8.33 3.24
C PRO A 142 8.63 8.57 4.22
N ASP A 143 8.85 8.29 5.49
CA ASP A 143 7.94 8.58 6.62
C ASP A 143 6.55 7.90 6.55
N ILE A 144 6.32 7.03 5.58
CA ILE A 144 4.99 6.45 5.35
C ILE A 144 5.01 4.91 5.35
N ASP A 145 6.01 4.32 4.70
CA ASP A 145 6.15 2.87 4.61
C ASP A 145 7.06 2.33 5.72
N GLY A 146 7.30 1.02 5.69
CA GLY A 146 8.19 0.35 6.64
C GLY A 146 9.63 0.87 6.59
N THR A 147 10.39 0.50 7.60
CA THR A 147 11.80 0.87 7.76
C THR A 147 12.69 -0.35 7.52
N VAL A 148 13.78 -0.16 6.83
CA VAL A 148 14.83 -1.17 6.70
C VAL A 148 15.84 -1.00 7.82
N TYR A 149 16.04 -2.04 8.63
CA TYR A 149 17.09 -2.08 9.65
C TYR A 149 18.38 -2.58 9.02
N ILE A 150 19.45 -1.80 9.14
CA ILE A 150 20.74 -2.06 8.51
C ILE A 150 21.77 -2.40 9.58
N GLU A 151 22.25 -3.63 9.57
CA GLU A 151 23.32 -4.09 10.45
C GLU A 151 24.70 -3.74 9.88
N ASN A 152 25.70 -3.69 10.76
CA ASN A 152 27.09 -3.35 10.42
C ASN A 152 27.24 -1.96 9.78
N ALA A 153 26.41 -1.01 10.21
CA ALA A 153 26.37 0.36 9.69
C ALA A 153 27.41 1.32 10.32
N ALA A 154 28.28 0.82 11.20
CA ALA A 154 29.28 1.65 11.87
C ALA A 154 30.17 2.39 10.85
N GLY A 155 30.17 3.73 10.95
CA GLY A 155 30.98 4.60 10.09
C GLY A 155 30.34 4.97 8.74
N ILE A 156 29.15 4.48 8.44
CA ILE A 156 28.37 4.92 7.28
C ILE A 156 27.67 6.24 7.63
N ALA A 157 27.72 7.23 6.76
CA ALA A 157 27.10 8.53 7.05
C ALA A 157 25.59 8.53 6.75
N VAL A 158 24.82 9.30 7.52
CA VAL A 158 23.40 9.58 7.18
C VAL A 158 23.36 10.29 5.82
N GLY A 159 22.46 9.83 4.94
CA GLY A 159 22.35 10.26 3.55
C GLY A 159 23.22 9.48 2.56
N GLU A 160 24.04 8.55 3.04
CA GLU A 160 24.85 7.68 2.19
C GLU A 160 24.02 6.54 1.61
N PHE A 161 24.29 6.20 0.34
CA PHE A 161 23.70 5.04 -0.34
C PHE A 161 24.63 3.84 -0.18
N VAL A 162 24.05 2.72 0.25
CA VAL A 162 24.77 1.47 0.48
C VAL A 162 24.02 0.30 -0.16
N ASN A 163 24.77 -0.71 -0.60
CA ASN A 163 24.17 -1.98 -1.02
C ASN A 163 23.95 -2.88 0.20
N ILE A 164 22.73 -3.26 0.44
CA ILE A 164 22.33 -4.15 1.53
C ILE A 164 21.78 -5.46 0.98
N ARG A 165 22.02 -6.55 1.69
CA ARG A 165 21.38 -7.84 1.42
C ARG A 165 20.28 -8.05 2.44
N ILE A 166 19.06 -8.33 1.99
CA ILE A 166 17.95 -8.62 2.89
C ILE A 166 18.19 -9.97 3.55
N LEU A 167 18.23 -9.98 4.87
CA LEU A 167 18.40 -11.19 5.69
C LEU A 167 17.05 -11.76 6.12
N GLN A 168 16.10 -10.88 6.42
CA GLN A 168 14.76 -11.22 6.89
C GLN A 168 13.74 -10.19 6.41
N GLY A 169 12.62 -10.69 5.88
CA GLY A 169 11.45 -9.90 5.47
C GLY A 169 10.28 -10.11 6.45
N PHE A 170 9.73 -9.02 6.96
CA PHE A 170 8.60 -9.00 7.91
C PHE A 170 7.31 -8.58 7.23
#